data_9a7f476e12ad8f4bd5a1a857302f3fcc
#
_entry.id   9a7f476e12ad8f4bd5a1a857302f3fcc
#
_cell.length_a   1.000
_cell.length_b   1.000
_cell.length_c   1.000
_cell.angle_alpha   90.00
_cell.angle_beta   90.00
_cell.angle_gamma   90.00
#
_symmetry.space_group_name_H-M   'P 1'
#
loop_
_entity.id
_entity.type
_entity.pdbx_description
1 polymer ?
#
loop_
_entity_poly.entity_id
_entity_poly.type
_entity_poly.pdbx_seq_one_letter_code
_entity_poly.pdbx_strand_id
1 'polypeptide(L)'
;YKNFRLFIESYQKSKKIFNNFNVICFGGGSFTKDEINFFKKLDVLKNVSLVLGDDIMLKSYYKNASLFIYPSLYEGFGISILEAMNLECPTLVSDIPVFREILENKTSFFDPKSHEDLIFSMEKILFDNENKTNLISIGSKVAEKYTWSKCYDETINLYS
;
A
#
# COMPACT_ATOMS: atom_id res chain seq x y z
N TYR A 1 -0.05 2.86 14.68
CA TYR A 1 -0.28 3.89 13.65
C TYR A 1 -0.32 3.31 12.23
N LYS A 2 0.33 2.16 11.96
CA LYS A 2 0.28 1.48 10.65
C LYS A 2 -1.08 0.87 10.31
N ASN A 3 -2.00 0.81 11.26
CA ASN A 3 -3.40 0.40 11.08
C ASN A 3 -3.58 -1.00 10.44
N PHE A 4 -2.60 -1.87 10.68
CA PHE A 4 -2.54 -3.21 10.08
C PHE A 4 -3.74 -4.09 10.48
N ARG A 5 -4.28 -3.90 11.70
CA ARG A 5 -5.45 -4.67 12.18
C ARG A 5 -6.69 -4.40 11.33
N LEU A 6 -7.00 -3.13 11.06
CA LEU A 6 -8.13 -2.76 10.21
C LEU A 6 -8.01 -3.40 8.82
N PHE A 7 -6.81 -3.38 8.25
CA PHE A 7 -6.56 -4.00 6.93
C PHE A 7 -6.82 -5.51 6.95
N ILE A 8 -6.25 -6.25 7.91
CA ILE A 8 -6.42 -7.70 8.00
C ILE A 8 -7.88 -8.09 8.27
N GLU A 9 -8.58 -7.35 9.13
CA GLU A 9 -10.01 -7.57 9.37
C GLU A 9 -10.86 -7.31 8.12
N SER A 10 -10.56 -6.25 7.36
CA SER A 10 -11.24 -5.94 6.09
C SER A 10 -10.96 -7.02 5.04
N TYR A 11 -9.71 -7.46 4.92
CA TYR A 11 -9.32 -8.57 4.05
C TYR A 11 -10.13 -9.83 4.35
N GLN A 12 -10.23 -10.21 5.63
CA GLN A 12 -10.97 -11.41 6.06
C GLN A 12 -12.48 -11.29 5.82
N LYS A 13 -13.07 -10.09 6.01
CA LYS A 13 -14.51 -9.85 5.82
C LYS A 13 -14.95 -9.98 4.36
N SER A 14 -14.11 -9.62 3.40
CA SER A 14 -14.44 -9.79 1.97
C SER A 14 -14.11 -11.21 1.50
N LYS A 15 -15.12 -12.08 1.43
CA LYS A 15 -14.95 -13.45 0.88
C LYS A 15 -14.36 -13.45 -0.52
N LYS A 16 -14.69 -12.43 -1.31
CA LYS A 16 -14.22 -12.30 -2.69
C LYS A 16 -12.71 -12.05 -2.73
N ILE A 17 -12.18 -11.18 -1.86
CA ILE A 17 -10.75 -10.92 -1.75
C ILE A 17 -10.05 -12.11 -1.08
N PHE A 18 -10.56 -12.56 0.06
CA PHE A 18 -9.97 -13.64 0.85
C PHE A 18 -9.75 -14.94 0.07
N ASN A 19 -10.68 -15.30 -0.83
CA ASN A 19 -10.58 -16.52 -1.62
C ASN A 19 -9.65 -16.41 -2.83
N ASN A 20 -9.27 -15.20 -3.26
CA ASN A 20 -8.52 -14.99 -4.50
C ASN A 20 -7.12 -14.40 -4.29
N PHE A 21 -6.82 -13.84 -3.13
CA PHE A 21 -5.56 -13.14 -2.88
C PHE A 21 -4.96 -13.52 -1.53
N ASN A 22 -3.63 -13.44 -1.44
CA ASN A 22 -2.89 -13.55 -0.19
C ASN A 22 -2.28 -12.20 0.18
N VAL A 23 -2.03 -12.00 1.47
CA VAL A 23 -1.36 -10.82 2.00
C VAL A 23 0.13 -11.10 2.18
N ILE A 24 0.97 -10.26 1.59
CA ILE A 24 2.41 -10.27 1.80
C ILE A 24 2.79 -9.03 2.61
N CYS A 25 3.39 -9.24 3.76
CA CYS A 25 4.03 -8.21 4.56
C CYS A 25 5.53 -8.25 4.27
N PHE A 26 6.13 -7.15 3.82
CA PHE A 26 7.55 -7.10 3.50
C PHE A 26 8.32 -6.29 4.54
N GLY A 27 9.40 -6.85 5.08
CA GLY A 27 10.25 -6.21 6.07
C GLY A 27 9.72 -6.33 7.52
N GLY A 28 10.30 -5.56 8.43
CA GLY A 28 9.78 -5.40 9.80
C GLY A 28 10.13 -6.49 10.81
N GLY A 29 10.88 -7.52 10.46
CA GLY A 29 11.22 -8.63 11.36
C GLY A 29 10.08 -9.67 11.47
N SER A 30 10.10 -10.50 12.51
CA SER A 30 9.10 -11.55 12.72
C SER A 30 7.78 -11.00 13.25
N PHE A 31 6.68 -11.65 12.91
CA PHE A 31 5.40 -11.36 13.56
C PHE A 31 5.48 -11.58 15.07
N THR A 32 4.90 -10.67 15.82
CA THR A 32 4.76 -10.79 17.29
C THR A 32 3.79 -11.91 17.66
N LYS A 33 3.87 -12.37 18.91
CA LYS A 33 2.90 -13.37 19.43
C LYS A 33 1.46 -12.87 19.35
N ASP A 34 1.24 -11.56 19.56
CA ASP A 34 -0.08 -10.95 19.50
C ASP A 34 -0.63 -10.90 18.07
N GLU A 35 0.21 -10.61 17.08
CA GLU A 35 -0.18 -10.67 15.67
C GLU A 35 -0.50 -12.10 15.22
N ILE A 36 0.32 -13.08 15.61
CA ILE A 36 0.04 -14.51 15.33
C ILE A 36 -1.30 -14.94 15.96
N ASN A 37 -1.56 -14.57 17.22
CA ASN A 37 -2.82 -14.88 17.88
C ASN A 37 -4.01 -14.19 17.20
N PHE A 38 -3.83 -12.95 16.75
CA PHE A 38 -4.83 -12.22 16.00
C PHE A 38 -5.15 -12.91 14.65
N PHE A 39 -4.13 -13.34 13.90
CA PHE A 39 -4.33 -14.08 12.65
C PHE A 39 -5.03 -15.41 12.85
N LYS A 40 -4.69 -16.14 13.93
CA LYS A 40 -5.38 -17.39 14.29
C LYS A 40 -6.86 -17.14 14.61
N LYS A 41 -7.17 -16.09 15.38
CA LYS A 41 -8.54 -15.73 15.73
C LYS A 41 -9.40 -15.41 14.50
N LEU A 42 -8.82 -14.82 13.47
CA LEU A 42 -9.49 -14.49 12.22
C LEU A 42 -9.43 -15.61 11.18
N ASP A 43 -8.74 -16.71 11.47
CA ASP A 43 -8.49 -17.83 10.52
C ASP A 43 -7.80 -17.36 9.21
N VAL A 44 -6.86 -16.42 9.32
CA VAL A 44 -6.12 -15.87 8.17
C VAL A 44 -4.64 -16.26 8.16
N LEU A 45 -4.16 -17.02 9.14
CA LEU A 45 -2.73 -17.31 9.32
C LEU A 45 -2.07 -17.94 8.09
N LYS A 46 -2.81 -18.74 7.32
CA LYS A 46 -2.30 -19.37 6.10
C LYS A 46 -2.23 -18.43 4.90
N ASN A 47 -2.95 -17.30 4.96
CA ASN A 47 -3.07 -16.33 3.88
C ASN A 47 -2.19 -15.10 4.08
N VAL A 48 -1.59 -14.92 5.27
CA VAL A 48 -0.72 -13.79 5.61
C VAL A 48 0.69 -14.28 5.77
N SER A 49 1.60 -13.79 4.93
CA SER A 49 3.02 -14.16 4.95
C SER A 49 3.89 -12.95 5.23
N LEU A 50 4.97 -13.16 5.98
CA LEU A 50 6.03 -12.19 6.16
C LEU A 50 7.22 -12.59 5.30
N VAL A 51 7.72 -11.64 4.53
CA VAL A 51 8.91 -11.81 3.69
C VAL A 51 10.00 -10.84 4.12
N LEU A 52 11.18 -11.36 4.32
CA LEU A 52 12.40 -10.57 4.54
C LEU A 52 13.26 -10.67 3.29
N GLY A 53 13.83 -9.56 2.86
CA GLY A 53 14.65 -9.51 1.66
C GLY A 53 15.31 -8.16 1.45
N ASP A 54 16.07 -8.07 0.38
CA ASP A 54 16.71 -6.86 -0.09
C ASP A 54 15.80 -6.03 -1.02
N ASP A 55 16.33 -4.90 -1.49
CA ASP A 55 15.61 -4.01 -2.41
C ASP A 55 15.27 -4.67 -3.75
N ILE A 56 16.07 -5.64 -4.21
CA ILE A 56 15.80 -6.37 -5.46
C ILE A 56 14.54 -7.21 -5.29
N MET A 57 14.44 -7.90 -4.18
CA MET A 57 13.28 -8.71 -3.84
C MET A 57 12.05 -7.83 -3.63
N LEU A 58 12.16 -6.71 -2.91
CA LEU A 58 11.07 -5.75 -2.72
C LEU A 58 10.53 -5.23 -4.06
N LYS A 59 11.42 -4.83 -4.97
CA LYS A 59 11.04 -4.42 -6.34
C LYS A 59 10.28 -5.50 -7.09
N SER A 60 10.70 -6.77 -6.93
CA SER A 60 9.99 -7.90 -7.54
C SER A 60 8.57 -8.05 -6.98
N TYR A 61 8.40 -7.87 -5.65
CA TYR A 61 7.06 -7.89 -5.05
C TYR A 61 6.18 -6.75 -5.54
N TYR A 62 6.67 -5.52 -5.61
CA TYR A 62 5.89 -4.42 -6.18
C TYR A 62 5.45 -4.69 -7.61
N LYS A 63 6.35 -5.14 -8.49
CA LYS A 63 6.04 -5.45 -9.91
C LYS A 63 4.98 -6.54 -10.09
N ASN A 64 4.89 -7.49 -9.16
CA ASN A 64 3.99 -8.62 -9.27
C ASN A 64 2.77 -8.53 -8.34
N ALA A 65 2.69 -7.52 -7.48
CA ALA A 65 1.56 -7.34 -6.59
C ALA A 65 0.31 -6.91 -7.36
N SER A 66 -0.81 -7.51 -7.01
CA SER A 66 -2.11 -7.11 -7.56
C SER A 66 -2.57 -5.75 -7.03
N LEU A 67 -2.11 -5.38 -5.83
CA LEU A 67 -2.43 -4.13 -5.15
C LEU A 67 -1.43 -3.89 -4.01
N PHE A 68 -0.90 -2.70 -3.90
CA PHE A 68 -0.16 -2.22 -2.73
C PHE A 68 -1.09 -1.38 -1.85
N ILE A 69 -1.20 -1.75 -0.57
CA ILE A 69 -2.08 -1.08 0.39
C ILE A 69 -1.23 -0.42 1.48
N TYR A 70 -1.50 0.87 1.74
CA TYR A 70 -0.81 1.64 2.77
C TYR A 70 -1.82 2.22 3.76
N PRO A 71 -2.21 1.46 4.80
CA PRO A 71 -3.36 1.77 5.63
C PRO A 71 -3.06 2.69 6.83
N SER A 72 -1.92 3.37 6.86
CA SER A 72 -1.45 4.14 7.99
C SER A 72 -2.39 5.27 8.39
N LEU A 73 -2.51 5.52 9.69
CA LEU A 73 -3.27 6.65 10.26
C LEU A 73 -2.46 7.95 10.24
N TYR A 74 -1.14 7.84 10.21
CA TYR A 74 -0.20 8.97 10.22
C TYR A 74 1.09 8.57 9.53
N GLU A 75 1.66 9.48 8.72
CA GLU A 75 2.96 9.34 8.07
C GLU A 75 3.62 10.71 7.92
N GLY A 76 4.94 10.70 7.74
CA GLY A 76 5.68 11.92 7.41
C GLY A 76 5.72 12.21 5.90
N PHE A 77 5.81 11.16 5.05
CA PHE A 77 5.88 11.31 3.59
C PHE A 77 5.26 10.11 2.85
N GLY A 78 5.78 8.91 3.02
CA GLY A 78 5.27 7.71 2.34
C GLY A 78 6.09 7.30 1.11
N ILE A 79 7.42 7.25 1.23
CA ILE A 79 8.33 6.86 0.14
C ILE A 79 7.90 5.55 -0.52
N SER A 80 7.48 4.55 0.26
CA SER A 80 7.05 3.24 -0.25
C SER A 80 5.88 3.30 -1.24
N ILE A 81 5.03 4.33 -1.14
CA ILE A 81 3.93 4.54 -2.10
C ILE A 81 4.50 4.95 -3.46
N LEU A 82 5.45 5.88 -3.47
CA LEU A 82 6.10 6.35 -4.70
C LEU A 82 6.95 5.25 -5.34
N GLU A 83 7.59 4.40 -4.53
CA GLU A 83 8.32 3.21 -5.01
C GLU A 83 7.38 2.23 -5.70
N ALA A 84 6.24 1.93 -5.10
CA ALA A 84 5.22 1.06 -5.68
C ALA A 84 4.67 1.64 -6.99
N MET A 85 4.33 2.93 -7.02
CA MET A 85 3.84 3.63 -8.21
C MET A 85 4.87 3.65 -9.35
N ASN A 86 6.15 3.88 -9.04
CA ASN A 86 7.23 3.88 -10.01
C ASN A 86 7.48 2.49 -10.63
N LEU A 87 7.05 1.43 -9.95
CA LEU A 87 7.10 0.05 -10.40
C LEU A 87 5.77 -0.47 -10.96
N GLU A 88 4.88 0.46 -11.34
CA GLU A 88 3.59 0.16 -11.95
C GLU A 88 2.66 -0.71 -11.07
N CYS A 89 2.84 -0.64 -9.75
CA CYS A 89 1.95 -1.30 -8.81
C CYS A 89 0.72 -0.42 -8.55
N PRO A 90 -0.51 -0.92 -8.71
CA PRO A 90 -1.69 -0.15 -8.29
C PRO A 90 -1.64 0.08 -6.79
N THR A 91 -1.97 1.29 -6.36
CA THR A 91 -1.87 1.70 -4.95
C THR A 91 -3.21 2.13 -4.37
N LEU A 92 -3.45 1.74 -3.12
CA LEU A 92 -4.58 2.16 -2.31
C LEU A 92 -4.05 2.67 -0.96
N VAL A 93 -4.36 3.90 -0.60
CA VAL A 93 -3.79 4.57 0.57
C VAL A 93 -4.87 5.14 1.47
N SER A 94 -4.55 5.28 2.75
CA SER A 94 -5.41 5.99 3.70
C SER A 94 -5.68 7.43 3.26
N ASP A 95 -6.88 7.91 3.46
CA ASP A 95 -7.24 9.32 3.25
C ASP A 95 -6.74 10.16 4.43
N ILE A 96 -5.47 10.55 4.38
CA ILE A 96 -4.82 11.41 5.36
C ILE A 96 -4.16 12.62 4.67
N PRO A 97 -4.00 13.74 5.38
CA PRO A 97 -3.54 15.01 4.77
C PRO A 97 -2.25 14.88 3.95
N VAL A 98 -1.22 14.20 4.48
CA VAL A 98 0.06 14.05 3.81
C VAL A 98 -0.06 13.30 2.47
N PHE A 99 -0.93 12.28 2.39
CA PHE A 99 -1.11 11.54 1.14
C PHE A 99 -1.94 12.34 0.13
N ARG A 100 -2.89 13.15 0.60
CA ARG A 100 -3.61 14.11 -0.26
C ARG A 100 -2.68 15.14 -0.87
N GLU A 101 -1.72 15.65 -0.09
CA GLU A 101 -0.71 16.61 -0.56
C GLU A 101 0.22 15.97 -1.60
N ILE A 102 0.85 14.83 -1.27
CA ILE A 102 1.87 14.20 -2.13
C ILE A 102 1.25 13.62 -3.40
N LEU A 103 0.08 13.00 -3.30
CA LEU A 103 -0.53 12.27 -4.40
C LEU A 103 -1.57 13.10 -5.18
N GLU A 104 -1.82 14.35 -4.80
CA GLU A 104 -2.67 15.32 -5.53
C GLU A 104 -4.04 14.73 -5.95
N ASN A 105 -4.63 13.90 -5.11
CA ASN A 105 -5.86 13.14 -5.45
C ASN A 105 -5.74 12.20 -6.68
N LYS A 106 -4.53 11.83 -7.05
CA LYS A 106 -4.22 11.01 -8.24
C LYS A 106 -3.96 9.54 -7.90
N THR A 107 -4.67 9.01 -6.92
CA THR A 107 -4.67 7.58 -6.55
C THR A 107 -6.02 7.22 -5.94
N SER A 108 -6.19 5.96 -5.52
CA SER A 108 -7.33 5.56 -4.72
C SER A 108 -7.07 5.83 -3.23
N PHE A 109 -8.03 6.44 -2.58
CA PHE A 109 -8.04 6.70 -1.14
C PHE A 109 -9.17 5.94 -0.48
N PHE A 110 -9.00 5.61 0.80
CA PHE A 110 -10.06 5.05 1.64
C PHE A 110 -10.04 5.69 3.03
N ASP A 111 -11.19 5.76 3.69
CA ASP A 111 -11.28 6.19 5.09
C ASP A 111 -10.56 5.18 5.99
N PRO A 112 -9.45 5.57 6.67
CA PRO A 112 -8.67 4.66 7.50
C PRO A 112 -9.39 4.19 8.78
N LYS A 113 -10.63 4.58 8.98
CA LYS A 113 -11.49 4.15 10.09
C LYS A 113 -12.67 3.29 9.62
N SER A 114 -12.85 3.09 8.31
CA SER A 114 -13.96 2.33 7.73
C SER A 114 -13.49 1.03 7.09
N HIS A 115 -13.95 -0.10 7.63
CA HIS A 115 -13.77 -1.41 7.01
C HIS A 115 -14.49 -1.49 5.65
N GLU A 116 -15.71 -0.94 5.60
CA GLU A 116 -16.58 -0.99 4.43
C GLU A 116 -15.96 -0.25 3.26
N ASP A 117 -15.42 0.94 3.51
CA ASP A 117 -14.77 1.75 2.47
C ASP A 117 -13.47 1.10 1.97
N LEU A 118 -12.67 0.53 2.89
CA LEU A 118 -11.46 -0.22 2.50
C LEU A 118 -11.82 -1.45 1.66
N ILE A 119 -12.84 -2.23 2.04
CA ILE A 119 -13.30 -3.39 1.27
C ILE A 119 -13.76 -2.96 -0.11
N PHE A 120 -14.64 -1.96 -0.20
CA PHE A 120 -15.14 -1.44 -1.46
C PHE A 120 -14.01 -0.99 -2.39
N SER A 121 -13.07 -0.22 -1.86
CA SER A 121 -11.91 0.29 -2.62
C SER A 121 -10.98 -0.82 -3.09
N MET A 122 -10.70 -1.81 -2.24
CA MET A 122 -9.92 -2.99 -2.63
C MET A 122 -10.61 -3.77 -3.76
N GLU A 123 -11.90 -4.08 -3.61
CA GLU A 123 -12.64 -4.83 -4.62
C GLU A 123 -12.70 -4.10 -5.95
N LYS A 124 -12.93 -2.79 -5.94
CA LYS A 124 -12.95 -1.95 -7.12
C LYS A 124 -11.63 -1.99 -7.90
N ILE A 125 -10.48 -2.04 -7.21
CA ILE A 125 -9.17 -2.10 -7.88
C ILE A 125 -8.86 -3.52 -8.34
N LEU A 126 -9.12 -4.51 -7.49
CA LEU A 126 -8.70 -5.90 -7.75
C LEU A 126 -9.52 -6.60 -8.83
N PHE A 127 -10.78 -6.18 -9.05
CA PHE A 127 -11.71 -6.85 -9.97
C PHE A 127 -12.20 -5.98 -11.13
N ASP A 128 -11.69 -4.75 -11.26
CA ASP A 128 -11.94 -3.85 -12.38
C ASP A 128 -10.60 -3.51 -13.06
N ASN A 129 -10.34 -4.19 -14.17
CA ASN A 129 -9.09 -4.05 -14.92
C ASN A 129 -8.91 -2.64 -15.52
N GLU A 130 -9.98 -1.98 -15.93
CA GLU A 130 -9.93 -0.63 -16.49
C GLU A 130 -9.51 0.36 -15.40
N ASN A 131 -10.15 0.29 -14.24
CA ASN A 131 -9.80 1.10 -13.08
C ASN A 131 -8.35 0.84 -12.64
N LYS A 132 -7.93 -0.41 -12.58
CA LYS A 132 -6.56 -0.81 -12.23
C LYS A 132 -5.54 -0.19 -13.19
N THR A 133 -5.74 -0.31 -14.49
CA THR A 133 -4.85 0.23 -15.53
C THR A 133 -4.75 1.75 -15.45
N ASN A 134 -5.87 2.42 -15.23
CA ASN A 134 -5.92 3.86 -15.05
C ASN A 134 -5.12 4.31 -13.82
N LEU A 135 -5.28 3.64 -12.69
CA LEU A 135 -4.52 3.91 -11.46
C LEU A 135 -3.01 3.76 -11.66
N ILE A 136 -2.57 2.71 -12.36
CA ILE A 136 -1.15 2.52 -12.69
C ILE A 136 -0.63 3.69 -13.52
N SER A 137 -1.32 4.04 -14.60
CA SER A 137 -0.91 5.15 -15.49
C SER A 137 -0.82 6.50 -14.75
N ILE A 138 -1.77 6.77 -13.88
CA ILE A 138 -1.78 8.01 -13.09
C ILE A 138 -0.67 7.96 -12.02
N GLY A 139 -0.51 6.84 -11.32
CA GLY A 139 0.51 6.66 -10.29
C GLY A 139 1.93 6.84 -10.79
N SER A 140 2.28 6.27 -11.95
CA SER A 140 3.59 6.46 -12.59
C SER A 140 3.90 7.94 -12.83
N LYS A 141 2.94 8.71 -13.35
CA LYS A 141 3.10 10.16 -13.57
C LYS A 141 3.27 10.96 -12.27
N VAL A 142 2.68 10.49 -11.17
CA VAL A 142 2.91 11.10 -9.85
C VAL A 142 4.31 10.80 -9.37
N ALA A 143 4.76 9.54 -9.43
CA ALA A 143 6.06 9.12 -8.97
C ALA A 143 7.22 9.83 -9.72
N GLU A 144 7.08 10.08 -11.01
CA GLU A 144 8.06 10.83 -11.83
C GLU A 144 8.39 12.22 -11.29
N LYS A 145 7.49 12.84 -10.53
CA LYS A 145 7.73 14.16 -9.92
C LYS A 145 8.70 14.11 -8.75
N TYR A 146 8.90 12.95 -8.14
CA TYR A 146 9.67 12.74 -6.93
C TYR A 146 10.91 11.89 -7.23
N THR A 147 12.02 12.56 -7.54
CA THR A 147 13.31 11.91 -7.78
C THR A 147 14.36 12.38 -6.78
N TRP A 148 15.30 11.52 -6.47
CA TRP A 148 16.44 11.89 -5.62
C TRP A 148 17.28 13.02 -6.22
N SER A 149 17.43 13.09 -7.56
CA SER A 149 18.11 14.18 -8.23
C SER A 149 17.41 15.51 -7.96
N LYS A 150 16.10 15.59 -8.15
CA LYS A 150 15.33 16.80 -7.87
C LYS A 150 15.42 17.20 -6.39
N CYS A 151 15.31 16.25 -5.47
CA CYS A 151 15.46 16.49 -4.05
C CYS A 151 16.85 17.09 -3.72
N TYR A 152 17.91 16.55 -4.32
CA TYR A 152 19.26 17.07 -4.19
C TYR A 152 19.38 18.50 -4.71
N ASP A 153 18.92 18.75 -5.96
CA ASP A 153 19.01 20.08 -6.61
C ASP A 153 18.25 21.15 -5.81
N GLU A 154 17.03 20.84 -5.35
CA GLU A 154 16.23 21.75 -4.53
C GLU A 154 16.90 22.02 -3.16
N THR A 155 17.49 20.99 -2.57
CA THR A 155 18.20 21.15 -1.28
C THR A 155 19.44 22.06 -1.42
N ILE A 156 20.27 21.84 -2.45
CA ILE A 156 21.45 22.67 -2.70
C ILE A 156 21.05 24.13 -2.94
N ASN A 157 19.98 24.35 -3.72
CA ASN A 157 19.50 25.71 -4.01
C ASN A 157 19.00 26.47 -2.75
N LEU A 158 18.65 25.77 -1.66
CA LEU A 158 18.29 26.41 -0.39
C LEU A 158 19.52 26.89 0.41
N TYR A 159 20.70 26.35 0.13
CA TYR A 159 21.96 26.69 0.85
C TYR A 159 22.89 27.58 0.01
N SER A 160 22.54 27.88 -1.21
CA SER A 160 23.28 28.80 -2.11
C SER A 160 22.65 30.19 -2.12
#